data_4d8de20df5e5d6b3fc8cb38a77ef5799
#
_entry.id   4d8de20df5e5d6b3fc8cb38a77ef5799
#
_cell.length_a   1.000
_cell.length_b   1.000
_cell.length_c   1.000
_cell.angle_alpha   90.00
_cell.angle_beta   90.00
_cell.angle_gamma   90.00
#
_symmetry.space_group_name_H-M   'P 1'
#
loop_
_entity.id
_entity.type
_entity.pdbx_description
1 polymer ?
#
loop_
_entity_poly.entity_id
_entity_poly.type
_entity_poly.pdbx_seq_one_letter_code
_entity_poly.pdbx_strand_id
1 'polypeptide(L)'
;MKKLLSYLFIFISIVSCKETLIEKTIEVDREVGYLITPQKTYTASSGDNSVVELWDKYIQAHNNQELESIREMNSDSIQIYGPRGEYINGSDDHVTFLKGWFEESDPKWNTFFSFPMRVNDMEAQKDGQWVVSGAVLKMNVNGSETNVTQFFDVYSENGKIMKFYVYERLNPVSE
;
A
#
# COMPACT_ATOMS: atom_id res chain seq x y z
N MET A 1 -9.05 -80.81 -31.66
CA MET A 1 -9.18 -80.66 -30.23
C MET A 1 -8.15 -79.62 -29.79
N LYS A 2 -8.46 -78.34 -29.78
CA LYS A 2 -7.60 -77.28 -29.28
C LYS A 2 -8.43 -76.35 -28.42
N LYS A 3 -8.18 -76.34 -27.13
CA LYS A 3 -8.88 -75.47 -26.15
C LYS A 3 -8.34 -74.05 -26.31
N LEU A 4 -9.19 -73.07 -26.68
CA LEU A 4 -8.86 -71.67 -26.73
C LEU A 4 -9.11 -71.07 -25.33
N LEU A 5 -8.06 -70.70 -24.67
CA LEU A 5 -8.07 -70.04 -23.36
C LEU A 5 -8.28 -68.53 -23.62
N SER A 6 -9.48 -68.03 -23.29
CA SER A 6 -9.79 -66.60 -23.40
C SER A 6 -9.28 -65.88 -22.14
N TYR A 7 -8.26 -65.05 -22.28
CA TYR A 7 -7.82 -64.17 -21.21
C TYR A 7 -8.69 -62.90 -21.20
N LEU A 8 -9.55 -62.80 -20.19
CA LEU A 8 -10.31 -61.62 -19.90
C LEU A 8 -9.40 -60.62 -19.12
N PHE A 9 -8.88 -59.64 -19.82
CA PHE A 9 -8.16 -58.53 -19.19
C PHE A 9 -9.16 -57.57 -18.55
N ILE A 10 -9.26 -57.60 -17.21
CA ILE A 10 -10.01 -56.60 -16.46
C ILE A 10 -9.11 -55.39 -16.30
N PHE A 11 -9.39 -54.32 -17.06
CA PHE A 11 -8.78 -53.01 -16.86
C PHE A 11 -9.46 -52.34 -15.64
N ILE A 12 -8.79 -52.39 -14.51
CA ILE A 12 -9.21 -51.58 -13.32
C ILE A 12 -8.69 -50.15 -13.55
N SER A 13 -9.58 -49.28 -14.01
CA SER A 13 -9.33 -47.83 -14.07
C SER A 13 -9.37 -47.28 -12.65
N ILE A 14 -8.18 -47.06 -12.06
CA ILE A 14 -8.07 -46.32 -10.80
C ILE A 14 -8.33 -44.84 -11.13
N VAL A 15 -9.57 -44.42 -10.96
CA VAL A 15 -9.92 -42.99 -10.93
C VAL A 15 -9.37 -42.43 -9.62
N SER A 16 -8.14 -41.91 -9.68
CA SER A 16 -7.59 -41.12 -8.60
C SER A 16 -8.33 -39.79 -8.54
N CYS A 17 -9.34 -39.70 -7.69
CA CYS A 17 -9.89 -38.41 -7.26
C CYS A 17 -8.78 -37.67 -6.54
N LYS A 18 -8.15 -36.70 -7.19
CA LYS A 18 -7.41 -35.65 -6.52
C LYS A 18 -8.45 -34.77 -5.82
N GLU A 19 -8.70 -35.02 -4.55
CA GLU A 19 -9.32 -34.02 -3.70
C GLU A 19 -8.37 -32.82 -3.67
N THR A 20 -8.74 -31.78 -4.39
CA THR A 20 -8.12 -30.46 -4.22
C THR A 20 -8.58 -29.96 -2.86
N LEU A 21 -7.74 -30.10 -1.85
CA LEU A 21 -7.93 -29.41 -0.58
C LEU A 21 -7.89 -27.92 -0.91
N ILE A 22 -9.06 -27.31 -1.01
CA ILE A 22 -9.18 -25.85 -0.98
C ILE A 22 -8.87 -25.49 0.49
N GLU A 23 -7.62 -25.14 0.76
CA GLU A 23 -7.28 -24.45 2.01
C GLU A 23 -8.09 -23.16 2.01
N LYS A 24 -9.19 -23.18 2.74
CA LYS A 24 -9.95 -21.98 3.03
C LYS A 24 -9.09 -21.20 4.02
N THR A 25 -8.29 -20.27 3.50
CA THR A 25 -7.57 -19.31 4.33
C THR A 25 -8.64 -18.55 5.12
N ILE A 26 -8.77 -18.87 6.40
CA ILE A 26 -9.59 -18.07 7.30
C ILE A 26 -8.77 -16.82 7.57
N GLU A 27 -9.12 -15.71 6.93
CA GLU A 27 -8.63 -14.40 7.34
C GLU A 27 -9.10 -14.15 8.77
N VAL A 28 -8.23 -14.39 9.71
CA VAL A 28 -8.47 -14.02 11.11
C VAL A 28 -8.13 -12.54 11.21
N ASP A 29 -9.15 -11.74 11.45
CA ASP A 29 -9.02 -10.31 11.74
C ASP A 29 -8.21 -10.16 13.04
N ARG A 30 -6.88 -10.03 12.87
CA ARG A 30 -5.97 -9.97 14.01
C ARG A 30 -5.85 -8.53 14.47
N GLU A 31 -6.18 -8.27 15.73
CA GLU A 31 -5.89 -6.99 16.35
C GLU A 31 -4.39 -6.69 16.34
N VAL A 32 -4.03 -5.50 15.87
CA VAL A 32 -2.64 -5.02 15.77
C VAL A 32 -2.39 -3.77 16.62
N GLY A 33 -3.45 -3.18 17.18
CA GLY A 33 -3.36 -1.98 17.98
C GLY A 33 -4.71 -1.34 18.27
N TYR A 34 -4.68 -0.04 18.55
CA TYR A 34 -5.89 0.73 18.85
C TYR A 34 -5.75 2.20 18.45
N LEU A 35 -6.89 2.86 18.25
CA LEU A 35 -7.02 4.30 18.08
C LEU A 35 -7.83 4.88 19.24
N ILE A 36 -7.31 5.89 19.91
CA ILE A 36 -7.99 6.63 20.96
C ILE A 36 -8.54 7.94 20.38
N THR A 37 -9.82 8.16 20.58
CA THR A 37 -10.47 9.45 20.32
C THR A 37 -11.02 10.00 21.63
N PRO A 38 -11.43 11.27 21.70
CA PRO A 38 -12.08 11.83 22.90
C PRO A 38 -13.35 11.08 23.34
N GLN A 39 -14.00 10.36 22.40
CA GLN A 39 -15.28 9.69 22.64
C GLN A 39 -15.11 8.19 22.96
N LYS A 40 -14.15 7.53 22.32
CA LYS A 40 -14.04 6.07 22.38
C LYS A 40 -12.64 5.60 21.96
N THR A 41 -12.25 4.44 22.49
CA THR A 41 -11.12 3.66 21.95
C THR A 41 -11.66 2.63 20.96
N TYR A 42 -11.05 2.60 19.79
CA TYR A 42 -11.33 1.64 18.73
C TYR A 42 -10.18 0.65 18.61
N THR A 43 -10.46 -0.61 18.31
CA THR A 43 -9.41 -1.57 17.96
C THR A 43 -8.96 -1.34 16.51
N ALA A 44 -7.70 -1.64 16.23
CA ALA A 44 -7.15 -1.68 14.89
C ALA A 44 -6.77 -3.11 14.53
N SER A 45 -7.10 -3.52 13.31
CA SER A 45 -6.77 -4.83 12.76
C SER A 45 -5.84 -4.70 11.57
N SER A 46 -5.27 -5.83 11.12
CA SER A 46 -4.57 -5.87 9.84
C SER A 46 -5.51 -5.42 8.72
N GLY A 47 -5.00 -4.60 7.82
CA GLY A 47 -5.72 -4.18 6.62
C GLY A 47 -5.52 -5.15 5.47
N ASP A 48 -6.11 -4.80 4.34
CA ASP A 48 -6.00 -5.52 3.08
C ASP A 48 -4.75 -5.10 2.29
N ASN A 49 -4.07 -6.03 1.66
CA ASN A 49 -2.88 -5.73 0.86
C ASN A 49 -3.16 -4.84 -0.36
N SER A 50 -4.39 -4.74 -0.82
CA SER A 50 -4.78 -3.86 -1.93
C SER A 50 -4.44 -2.38 -1.68
N VAL A 51 -4.48 -1.93 -0.41
CA VAL A 51 -4.10 -0.55 -0.08
C VAL A 51 -2.59 -0.33 -0.09
N VAL A 52 -1.80 -1.37 0.20
CA VAL A 52 -0.33 -1.36 0.02
C VAL A 52 0.00 -1.30 -1.47
N GLU A 53 -0.68 -2.11 -2.29
CA GLU A 53 -0.49 -2.09 -3.75
C GLU A 53 -0.84 -0.72 -4.36
N LEU A 54 -1.89 -0.06 -3.85
CA LEU A 54 -2.24 1.30 -4.26
C LEU A 54 -1.13 2.28 -3.88
N TRP A 55 -0.60 2.20 -2.65
CA TRP A 55 0.48 3.06 -2.18
C TRP A 55 1.77 2.83 -2.96
N ASP A 56 2.14 1.58 -3.23
CA ASP A 56 3.33 1.24 -4.01
C ASP A 56 3.25 1.80 -5.44
N LYS A 57 2.08 1.70 -6.10
CA LYS A 57 1.83 2.32 -7.40
C LYS A 57 1.94 3.84 -7.33
N TYR A 58 1.47 4.43 -6.23
CA TYR A 58 1.53 5.87 -6.01
C TYR A 58 2.99 6.35 -5.87
N ILE A 59 3.81 5.65 -5.09
CA ILE A 59 5.25 5.92 -4.98
C ILE A 59 5.96 5.72 -6.32
N GLN A 60 5.61 4.67 -7.06
CA GLN A 60 6.17 4.43 -8.39
C GLN A 60 5.83 5.58 -9.37
N ALA A 61 4.58 6.05 -9.37
CA ALA A 61 4.17 7.18 -10.20
C ALA A 61 4.93 8.47 -9.82
N HIS A 62 5.19 8.70 -8.52
CA HIS A 62 6.04 9.81 -8.07
C HIS A 62 7.47 9.66 -8.57
N ASN A 63 8.07 8.47 -8.44
CA ASN A 63 9.41 8.18 -8.93
C ASN A 63 9.56 8.37 -10.45
N ASN A 64 8.48 8.09 -11.19
CA ASN A 64 8.43 8.25 -12.64
C ASN A 64 7.95 9.65 -13.06
N GLN A 65 7.55 10.51 -12.12
CA GLN A 65 6.98 11.85 -12.35
C GLN A 65 5.70 11.83 -13.21
N GLU A 66 4.90 10.78 -13.08
CA GLU A 66 3.65 10.52 -13.81
C GLU A 66 2.48 11.29 -13.18
N LEU A 67 2.44 12.62 -13.40
CA LEU A 67 1.48 13.52 -12.74
C LEU A 67 0.01 13.11 -12.94
N GLU A 68 -0.36 12.62 -14.12
CA GLU A 68 -1.74 12.18 -14.38
C GLU A 68 -2.07 10.90 -13.63
N SER A 69 -1.15 9.94 -13.55
CA SER A 69 -1.34 8.72 -12.74
C SER A 69 -1.50 9.07 -11.25
N ILE A 70 -0.73 10.04 -10.75
CA ILE A 70 -0.88 10.55 -9.37
C ILE A 70 -2.25 11.20 -9.19
N ARG A 71 -2.68 12.05 -10.14
CA ARG A 71 -3.99 12.69 -10.14
C ARG A 71 -5.12 11.66 -10.08
N GLU A 72 -5.02 10.60 -10.89
CA GLU A 72 -6.02 9.54 -10.93
C GLU A 72 -6.12 8.75 -9.62
N MET A 73 -5.02 8.58 -8.89
CA MET A 73 -5.01 7.90 -7.60
C MET A 73 -5.42 8.81 -6.43
N ASN A 74 -5.34 10.11 -6.57
CA ASN A 74 -5.82 11.06 -5.58
C ASN A 74 -7.34 11.07 -5.51
N SER A 75 -7.88 11.32 -4.31
CA SER A 75 -9.21 11.91 -4.16
C SER A 75 -9.19 13.35 -4.63
N ASP A 76 -10.31 13.87 -5.16
CA ASP A 76 -10.43 15.27 -5.55
C ASP A 76 -10.14 16.23 -4.38
N SER A 77 -10.48 15.80 -3.16
CA SER A 77 -10.28 16.54 -1.89
C SER A 77 -9.13 15.98 -1.05
N ILE A 78 -8.11 15.40 -1.67
CA ILE A 78 -6.95 14.87 -0.94
C ILE A 78 -6.32 15.93 -0.03
N GLN A 79 -5.92 15.51 1.17
CA GLN A 79 -5.23 16.34 2.15
C GLN A 79 -3.82 15.81 2.41
N ILE A 80 -2.82 16.66 2.26
CA ILE A 80 -1.42 16.27 2.45
C ILE A 80 -0.79 17.18 3.47
N TYR A 81 -0.17 16.56 4.46
CA TYR A 81 0.54 17.25 5.55
C TYR A 81 2.03 16.94 5.44
N GLY A 82 2.78 17.92 4.98
CA GLY A 82 4.22 17.81 4.77
C GLY A 82 5.02 17.95 6.06
N PRO A 83 6.31 17.55 6.04
CA PRO A 83 7.14 17.45 7.26
C PRO A 83 7.58 18.79 7.83
N ARG A 84 7.41 19.88 7.09
CA ARG A 84 7.80 21.24 7.51
C ARG A 84 6.62 22.18 7.73
N GLY A 85 5.40 21.60 7.82
CA GLY A 85 4.16 22.34 8.00
C GLY A 85 3.42 22.68 6.70
N GLU A 86 3.85 22.12 5.59
CA GLU A 86 3.13 22.23 4.32
C GLU A 86 1.76 21.59 4.45
N TYR A 87 0.75 22.26 3.92
CA TYR A 87 -0.60 21.74 3.80
C TYR A 87 -1.08 21.91 2.36
N ILE A 88 -1.39 20.82 1.71
CA ILE A 88 -1.96 20.80 0.36
C ILE A 88 -3.36 20.22 0.44
N ASN A 89 -4.33 20.89 -0.19
CA ASN A 89 -5.73 20.46 -0.18
C ASN A 89 -6.27 20.45 -1.61
N GLY A 90 -6.49 19.26 -2.12
CA GLY A 90 -7.00 19.03 -3.46
C GLY A 90 -5.97 18.42 -4.41
N SER A 91 -6.47 17.61 -5.35
CA SER A 91 -5.64 16.89 -6.31
C SER A 91 -4.90 17.83 -7.27
N ASP A 92 -5.54 18.90 -7.73
CA ASP A 92 -4.94 19.88 -8.63
C ASP A 92 -3.79 20.64 -7.98
N ASP A 93 -3.97 21.06 -6.73
CA ASP A 93 -2.94 21.74 -5.95
C ASP A 93 -1.74 20.81 -5.70
N HIS A 94 -2.01 19.53 -5.42
CA HIS A 94 -0.95 18.53 -5.26
C HIS A 94 -0.14 18.34 -6.53
N VAL A 95 -0.78 18.14 -7.67
CA VAL A 95 -0.09 17.95 -8.96
C VAL A 95 0.70 19.20 -9.34
N THR A 96 0.17 20.39 -9.06
CA THR A 96 0.86 21.66 -9.29
C THR A 96 2.13 21.78 -8.45
N PHE A 97 2.03 21.44 -7.16
CA PHE A 97 3.18 21.39 -6.25
C PHE A 97 4.24 20.39 -6.74
N LEU A 98 3.81 19.17 -7.08
CA LEU A 98 4.71 18.10 -7.53
C LEU A 98 5.45 18.49 -8.81
N LYS A 99 4.79 19.14 -9.76
CA LYS A 99 5.41 19.56 -11.01
C LYS A 99 6.63 20.44 -10.75
N GLY A 100 6.49 21.47 -9.91
CA GLY A 100 7.61 22.35 -9.57
C GLY A 100 8.71 21.60 -8.78
N TRP A 101 8.31 20.78 -7.85
CA TRP A 101 9.26 20.05 -7.01
C TRP A 101 10.04 18.98 -7.77
N PHE A 102 9.42 18.29 -8.72
CA PHE A 102 10.08 17.31 -9.59
C PHE A 102 11.15 17.98 -10.50
N GLU A 103 10.81 19.14 -11.08
CA GLU A 103 11.74 19.92 -11.91
C GLU A 103 12.96 20.42 -11.10
N GLU A 104 12.76 20.77 -9.83
CA GLU A 104 13.80 21.34 -8.97
C GLU A 104 14.69 20.27 -8.33
N SER A 105 14.09 19.15 -7.89
CA SER A 105 14.75 18.24 -6.94
C SER A 105 14.88 16.80 -7.40
N ASP A 106 14.24 16.38 -8.48
CA ASP A 106 14.21 15.00 -9.01
C ASP A 106 14.11 13.94 -7.87
N PRO A 107 13.07 13.98 -7.03
CA PRO A 107 12.97 13.13 -5.86
C PRO A 107 12.72 11.66 -6.25
N LYS A 108 13.37 10.73 -5.53
CA LYS A 108 13.21 9.29 -5.71
C LYS A 108 13.07 8.61 -4.36
N TRP A 109 11.99 7.88 -4.18
CA TRP A 109 11.73 7.11 -2.97
C TRP A 109 12.10 5.64 -3.17
N ASN A 110 12.76 5.09 -2.17
CA ASN A 110 13.01 3.67 -2.04
C ASN A 110 12.33 3.18 -0.76
N THR A 111 11.14 2.57 -0.92
CA THR A 111 10.35 2.03 0.19
C THR A 111 11.04 0.82 0.79
N PHE A 112 11.09 0.73 2.13
CA PHE A 112 11.67 -0.39 2.85
C PHE A 112 10.67 -1.12 3.75
N PHE A 113 9.49 -0.57 4.00
CA PHE A 113 8.33 -1.28 4.54
C PHE A 113 7.00 -0.58 4.20
N SER A 114 5.91 -1.36 4.18
CA SER A 114 4.53 -0.87 4.16
C SER A 114 3.64 -1.86 4.90
N PHE A 115 2.81 -1.38 5.83
CA PHE A 115 1.90 -2.20 6.62
C PHE A 115 0.48 -1.67 6.50
N PRO A 116 -0.49 -2.51 6.05
CA PRO A 116 -1.88 -2.11 5.99
C PRO A 116 -2.54 -2.29 7.35
N MET A 117 -3.41 -1.36 7.74
CA MET A 117 -4.26 -1.49 8.90
C MET A 117 -5.61 -0.80 8.72
N ARG A 118 -6.61 -1.24 9.49
CA ARG A 118 -7.92 -0.60 9.54
C ARG A 118 -8.35 -0.39 10.97
N VAL A 119 -9.20 0.61 11.17
CA VAL A 119 -9.83 0.88 12.46
C VAL A 119 -11.21 0.25 12.47
N ASN A 120 -11.45 -0.66 13.42
CA ASN A 120 -12.69 -1.42 13.50
C ASN A 120 -13.81 -0.56 14.11
N ASP A 121 -15.06 -0.77 13.65
CA ASP A 121 -16.27 -0.15 14.17
C ASP A 121 -16.27 1.38 14.23
N MET A 122 -15.43 2.01 13.43
CA MET A 122 -15.40 3.46 13.28
C MET A 122 -16.16 3.87 12.01
N GLU A 123 -17.41 4.33 12.17
CA GLU A 123 -18.30 4.66 11.04
C GLU A 123 -17.66 5.65 10.05
N ALA A 124 -16.89 6.61 10.54
CA ALA A 124 -16.20 7.59 9.69
C ALA A 124 -15.05 7.01 8.84
N GLN A 125 -14.65 5.77 9.09
CA GLN A 125 -13.56 5.08 8.39
C GLN A 125 -13.94 3.65 7.96
N LYS A 126 -15.22 3.32 7.93
CA LYS A 126 -15.70 1.96 7.65
C LYS A 126 -15.26 1.42 6.29
N ASP A 127 -15.15 2.28 5.29
CA ASP A 127 -14.80 1.93 3.91
C ASP A 127 -13.34 2.26 3.58
N GLY A 128 -12.58 2.72 4.57
CA GLY A 128 -11.20 3.16 4.42
C GLY A 128 -10.20 2.34 5.23
N GLN A 129 -8.95 2.42 4.80
CA GLN A 129 -7.84 1.75 5.43
C GLN A 129 -6.60 2.64 5.43
N TRP A 130 -5.68 2.32 6.32
CA TRP A 130 -4.41 3.02 6.47
C TRP A 130 -3.26 2.17 5.95
N VAL A 131 -2.25 2.84 5.42
CA VAL A 131 -0.91 2.27 5.21
C VAL A 131 0.08 3.08 6.03
N VAL A 132 0.84 2.40 6.87
CA VAL A 132 2.03 2.97 7.52
C VAL A 132 3.24 2.53 6.72
N SER A 133 4.00 3.47 6.18
CA SER A 133 5.10 3.17 5.27
C SER A 133 6.35 3.95 5.63
N GLY A 134 7.51 3.41 5.27
CA GLY A 134 8.80 4.07 5.39
C GLY A 134 9.62 3.97 4.12
N ALA A 135 10.26 5.08 3.74
CA ALA A 135 11.11 5.15 2.56
C ALA A 135 12.34 6.03 2.80
N VAL A 136 13.40 5.75 2.05
CA VAL A 136 14.51 6.70 1.88
C VAL A 136 14.20 7.55 0.66
N LEU A 137 14.11 8.86 0.85
CA LEU A 137 14.02 9.84 -0.21
C LEU A 137 15.42 10.30 -0.58
N LYS A 138 15.76 10.18 -1.86
CA LYS A 138 16.93 10.82 -2.49
C LYS A 138 16.44 11.98 -3.34
N MET A 139 17.10 13.11 -3.26
CA MET A 139 16.76 14.31 -4.03
C MET A 139 17.97 15.22 -4.20
N ASN A 140 17.93 16.09 -5.21
CA ASN A 140 18.92 17.15 -5.39
C ASN A 140 18.46 18.40 -4.64
N VAL A 141 19.35 18.95 -3.82
CA VAL A 141 19.12 20.22 -3.15
C VAL A 141 20.31 21.14 -3.45
N ASN A 142 20.07 22.23 -4.16
CA ASN A 142 21.11 23.17 -4.58
C ASN A 142 22.30 22.50 -5.31
N GLY A 143 22.03 21.50 -6.16
CA GLY A 143 23.05 20.77 -6.90
C GLY A 143 23.79 19.68 -6.12
N SER A 144 23.37 19.38 -4.92
CA SER A 144 23.94 18.31 -4.09
C SER A 144 22.89 17.21 -3.83
N GLU A 145 23.28 15.94 -3.97
CA GLU A 145 22.44 14.84 -3.60
C GLU A 145 22.23 14.78 -2.08
N THR A 146 21.00 14.72 -1.65
CA THR A 146 20.59 14.64 -0.24
C THR A 146 19.72 13.43 -0.02
N ASN A 147 19.91 12.76 1.11
CA ASN A 147 19.10 11.61 1.52
C ASN A 147 18.43 11.89 2.86
N VAL A 148 17.14 11.66 2.93
CA VAL A 148 16.36 11.71 4.16
C VAL A 148 15.53 10.45 4.32
N THR A 149 15.19 10.09 5.55
CA THR A 149 14.22 9.02 5.80
C THR A 149 12.85 9.64 6.03
N GLN A 150 11.86 9.19 5.29
CA GLN A 150 10.48 9.62 5.46
C GLN A 150 9.60 8.46 5.91
N PHE A 151 8.62 8.78 6.75
CA PHE A 151 7.56 7.89 7.18
C PHE A 151 6.23 8.51 6.78
N PHE A 152 5.27 7.64 6.49
CA PHE A 152 3.98 8.05 5.96
C PHE A 152 2.86 7.35 6.72
N ASP A 153 1.83 8.11 7.11
CA ASP A 153 0.54 7.59 7.50
C ASP A 153 -0.45 7.95 6.39
N VAL A 154 -0.89 6.96 5.64
CA VAL A 154 -1.70 7.14 4.41
C VAL A 154 -3.09 6.57 4.63
N TYR A 155 -4.12 7.38 4.48
CA TYR A 155 -5.51 6.94 4.49
C TYR A 155 -6.04 6.85 3.07
N SER A 156 -6.58 5.69 2.72
CA SER A 156 -7.22 5.42 1.43
C SER A 156 -8.64 4.91 1.62
N GLU A 157 -9.49 5.25 0.69
CA GLU A 157 -10.90 4.85 0.65
C GLU A 157 -11.34 4.70 -0.80
N ASN A 158 -12.10 3.65 -1.11
CA ASN A 158 -12.64 3.39 -2.45
C ASN A 158 -11.57 3.42 -3.57
N GLY A 159 -10.37 2.93 -3.28
CA GLY A 159 -9.25 2.89 -4.23
C GLY A 159 -8.61 4.24 -4.54
N LYS A 160 -8.84 5.25 -3.70
CA LYS A 160 -8.24 6.59 -3.79
C LYS A 160 -7.45 6.92 -2.53
N ILE A 161 -6.37 7.69 -2.68
CA ILE A 161 -5.65 8.29 -1.56
C ILE A 161 -6.45 9.53 -1.11
N MET A 162 -6.90 9.51 0.14
CA MET A 162 -7.73 10.58 0.72
C MET A 162 -6.90 11.59 1.48
N LYS A 163 -5.89 11.12 2.19
CA LYS A 163 -4.92 11.97 2.90
C LYS A 163 -3.67 11.19 3.26
N PHE A 164 -2.58 11.91 3.48
CA PHE A 164 -1.40 11.36 4.12
C PHE A 164 -0.62 12.42 4.89
N TYR A 165 0.12 11.93 5.88
CA TYR A 165 1.06 12.68 6.69
C TYR A 165 2.46 12.23 6.33
N VAL A 166 3.39 13.19 6.23
CA VAL A 166 4.81 12.91 5.98
C VAL A 166 5.61 13.34 7.19
N TYR A 167 6.39 12.42 7.73
CA TYR A 167 7.37 12.69 8.79
C TYR A 167 8.77 12.51 8.22
N GLU A 168 9.69 13.38 8.56
CA GLU A 168 11.04 13.35 8.00
C GLU A 168 12.09 13.30 9.12
N ARG A 169 13.10 12.48 8.89
CA ARG A 169 14.29 12.42 9.71
C ARG A 169 15.52 12.56 8.83
N LEU A 170 16.40 13.50 9.19
CA LEU A 170 17.72 13.59 8.58
C LEU A 170 18.51 12.30 8.87
N ASN A 171 19.13 11.75 7.84
CA ASN A 171 20.04 10.64 8.04
C ASN A 171 21.34 11.13 8.66
N PRO A 172 21.99 10.34 9.57
CA PRO A 172 23.31 10.70 10.07
C PRO A 172 24.29 10.87 8.90
N VAL A 173 25.10 11.90 8.95
CA VAL A 173 26.24 12.02 8.04
C VAL A 173 27.16 10.85 8.37
N SER A 174 27.46 9.99 7.40
CA SER A 174 28.51 8.96 7.58
C SER A 174 29.84 9.69 7.71
N GLU A 175 30.49 9.55 8.87
CA GLU A 175 31.86 9.98 9.08
C GLU A 175 32.84 9.26 8.15
#